data_c9ae50fe31b5132282057c964a327c8a
#
_entry.id   c9ae50fe31b5132282057c964a327c8a
#
_cell.length_a   1.000
_cell.length_b   1.000
_cell.length_c   1.000
_cell.angle_alpha   90.00
_cell.angle_beta   90.00
_cell.angle_gamma   90.00
#
_symmetry.space_group_name_H-M   'P 1'
#
loop_
_entity.id
_entity.type
_entity.pdbx_description
1 polymer ?
#
loop_
_entity_poly.entity_id
_entity_poly.type
_entity_poly.pdbx_seq_one_letter_code
_entity_poly.pdbx_strand_id
1 'polypeptide(L)'
;MISEANVSNPLALYTDWLGLHSPTTNSSILHGLVTYTQIYGLTFALITAYGLYSAWRRQAIKCLVPLPGPEPKSFMLGNAEDLYSGPNGLHYHHELSKTYGKAFKVNMIAGEEQIYLSDTRALHHVLVRDTHVFDETPAMMSEFYYCFGPGLISVHGNTHKKQRKMINPLFGVSHMRELTPTFWKIAYQVRDVFQAKILEAQPTLPSDAEMASQKMSTILDLWKWSSRSALEGVGVGALGYSFDALDDSTEDNDYMVAARELPYTVYPLRKFMPICVWCMKNLPVWLQRFLARITPVPRVQKVRKIVETLQRNSEALYEKKRQALLKGDAEEEAQVGSGKDVMSILMRANLSAIANEKDYLPDEEVMGQMNTLISAAHDTTASAIARMLHSLAQDLPRQRRLREELNKARADSHDELDYHTVTTLPFLDACYRETLRLYAPASFQHRTATEEIIIPLGEPVTLNNGEVIRELPVNKNQTIVVGIEAVNRDPDIWGPDADKWTPERWVDGLPQSVNDASVPGAFSHTLSFLGGNRSCIGMKFAEIELKTILFAIIENFKLAPAPGQEEIKWRLSLVQTPALPGREHIDEPQLPLKVTMMKYTKPT
;
A
#
# COMPACT_ATOMS: atom_id res chain seq x y z
N MET A 1 30.90 -20.72 -48.13
CA MET A 1 30.41 -22.10 -48.02
C MET A 1 31.05 -22.73 -46.78
N ILE A 2 30.41 -22.58 -45.63
CA ILE A 2 30.72 -23.36 -44.44
C ILE A 2 29.34 -23.77 -43.89
N SER A 3 29.13 -25.06 -43.78
CA SER A 3 27.90 -25.74 -43.54
C SER A 3 27.39 -25.54 -42.10
N GLU A 4 26.09 -25.41 -41.99
CA GLU A 4 25.34 -25.49 -40.73
C GLU A 4 25.64 -26.84 -40.04
N ALA A 5 26.17 -26.77 -38.82
CA ALA A 5 26.31 -27.90 -37.93
C ALA A 5 25.01 -28.07 -37.11
N ASN A 6 24.31 -29.15 -37.38
CA ASN A 6 23.15 -29.63 -36.62
C ASN A 6 23.43 -29.64 -35.11
N VAL A 7 22.58 -28.99 -34.35
CA VAL A 7 22.50 -29.12 -32.89
C VAL A 7 21.90 -30.49 -32.59
N SER A 8 22.74 -31.42 -32.20
CA SER A 8 22.40 -32.78 -31.84
C SER A 8 21.48 -32.82 -30.60
N ASN A 9 20.39 -33.54 -30.74
CA ASN A 9 19.39 -33.89 -29.73
C ASN A 9 20.05 -34.40 -28.42
N PRO A 10 19.79 -33.83 -27.24
CA PRO A 10 20.35 -34.29 -25.97
C PRO A 10 20.07 -35.75 -25.62
N LEU A 11 19.04 -36.36 -26.21
CA LEU A 11 18.70 -37.79 -26.08
C LEU A 11 19.71 -38.70 -26.78
N ALA A 12 20.40 -38.23 -27.83
CA ALA A 12 21.40 -39.04 -28.55
C ALA A 12 22.67 -39.26 -27.73
N LEU A 13 23.07 -38.27 -26.92
CA LEU A 13 24.23 -38.38 -26.02
C LEU A 13 23.98 -39.32 -24.83
N TYR A 14 22.73 -39.50 -24.42
CA TYR A 14 22.37 -40.39 -23.32
C TYR A 14 22.30 -41.86 -23.75
N THR A 15 21.93 -42.13 -25.01
CA THR A 15 21.90 -43.51 -25.58
C THR A 15 23.30 -44.05 -25.91
N ASP A 16 24.26 -43.19 -26.30
CA ASP A 16 25.66 -43.57 -26.52
C ASP A 16 26.38 -43.94 -25.21
N TRP A 17 26.04 -43.29 -24.10
CA TRP A 17 26.61 -43.59 -22.78
C TRP A 17 26.13 -44.95 -22.22
N LEU A 18 24.94 -45.43 -22.63
CA LEU A 18 24.36 -46.71 -22.19
C LEU A 18 24.68 -47.90 -23.09
N GLY A 19 25.45 -47.72 -24.17
CA GLY A 19 25.91 -48.81 -25.02
C GLY A 19 24.80 -49.58 -25.77
N LEU A 20 23.66 -48.95 -26.06
CA LEU A 20 22.47 -49.55 -26.67
C LEU A 20 22.47 -49.37 -28.19
N HIS A 21 23.32 -50.11 -28.91
CA HIS A 21 23.28 -50.17 -30.37
C HIS A 21 22.52 -51.41 -30.84
N SER A 22 21.22 -51.26 -31.16
CA SER A 22 20.55 -52.06 -32.20
C SER A 22 19.20 -51.45 -32.62
N PRO A 23 18.86 -51.39 -33.91
CA PRO A 23 17.89 -50.43 -34.41
C PRO A 23 16.41 -50.87 -34.51
N THR A 24 15.95 -51.94 -33.93
CA THR A 24 14.57 -52.41 -34.24
C THR A 24 13.69 -52.92 -33.09
N THR A 25 14.11 -52.86 -31.82
CA THR A 25 13.25 -53.38 -30.72
C THR A 25 13.08 -52.43 -29.50
N ASN A 26 13.56 -51.22 -29.54
CA ASN A 26 13.77 -50.45 -28.30
C ASN A 26 12.92 -49.20 -28.09
N SER A 27 12.03 -48.77 -28.98
CA SER A 27 11.25 -47.55 -28.76
C SER A 27 10.25 -47.70 -27.60
N SER A 28 9.64 -48.85 -27.46
CA SER A 28 8.66 -49.10 -26.37
C SER A 28 9.35 -49.30 -25.01
N ILE A 29 10.54 -49.94 -24.98
CA ILE A 29 11.31 -50.14 -23.74
C ILE A 29 11.93 -48.82 -23.28
N LEU A 30 12.48 -48.01 -24.19
CA LEU A 30 12.99 -46.66 -23.87
C LEU A 30 11.86 -45.71 -23.40
N HIS A 31 10.70 -45.72 -24.06
CA HIS A 31 9.54 -44.95 -23.60
C HIS A 31 9.06 -45.44 -22.22
N GLY A 32 9.03 -46.74 -21.99
CA GLY A 32 8.73 -47.30 -20.67
C GLY A 32 9.73 -46.83 -19.60
N LEU A 33 11.03 -46.93 -19.86
CA LEU A 33 12.08 -46.50 -18.93
C LEU A 33 12.04 -44.97 -18.63
N VAL A 34 11.85 -44.13 -19.65
CA VAL A 34 11.70 -42.68 -19.48
C VAL A 34 10.44 -42.34 -18.67
N THR A 35 9.33 -43.02 -18.93
CA THR A 35 8.08 -42.82 -18.17
C THR A 35 8.25 -43.28 -16.72
N TYR A 36 8.90 -44.43 -16.47
CA TYR A 36 9.19 -44.92 -15.12
C TYR A 36 10.12 -43.98 -14.36
N THR A 37 11.21 -43.51 -14.95
CA THR A 37 12.14 -42.56 -14.29
C THR A 37 11.47 -41.22 -13.99
N GLN A 38 10.59 -40.76 -14.86
CA GLN A 38 9.79 -39.54 -14.62
C GLN A 38 8.79 -39.74 -13.46
N ILE A 39 8.09 -40.88 -13.42
CA ILE A 39 7.14 -41.21 -12.35
C ILE A 39 7.87 -41.35 -11.01
N TYR A 40 8.97 -42.11 -10.95
CA TYR A 40 9.75 -42.28 -9.72
C TYR A 40 10.40 -40.94 -9.28
N GLY A 41 10.91 -40.14 -10.20
CA GLY A 41 11.44 -38.83 -9.94
C GLY A 41 10.39 -37.87 -9.37
N LEU A 42 9.20 -37.85 -9.95
CA LEU A 42 8.07 -37.06 -9.45
C LEU A 42 7.60 -37.53 -8.08
N THR A 43 7.47 -38.87 -7.90
CA THR A 43 7.07 -39.47 -6.61
C THR A 43 8.08 -39.14 -5.51
N PHE A 44 9.36 -39.28 -5.80
CA PHE A 44 10.44 -38.91 -4.85
C PHE A 44 10.40 -37.42 -4.53
N ALA A 45 10.21 -36.56 -5.52
CA ALA A 45 10.08 -35.11 -5.32
C ALA A 45 8.86 -34.77 -4.44
N LEU A 46 7.72 -35.43 -4.67
CA LEU A 46 6.51 -35.24 -3.86
C LEU A 46 6.69 -35.73 -2.41
N ILE A 47 7.32 -36.89 -2.21
CA ILE A 47 7.62 -37.42 -0.86
C ILE A 47 8.57 -36.47 -0.13
N THR A 48 9.63 -35.99 -0.81
CA THR A 48 10.59 -35.05 -0.24
C THR A 48 9.91 -33.72 0.11
N ALA A 49 9.09 -33.17 -0.80
CA ALA A 49 8.33 -31.96 -0.57
C ALA A 49 7.36 -32.09 0.61
N TYR A 50 6.66 -33.23 0.70
CA TYR A 50 5.79 -33.54 1.84
C TYR A 50 6.57 -33.68 3.15
N GLY A 51 7.73 -34.33 3.13
CA GLY A 51 8.63 -34.47 4.28
C GLY A 51 9.11 -33.09 4.79
N LEU A 52 9.58 -32.25 3.86
CA LEU A 52 10.00 -30.87 4.18
C LEU A 52 8.84 -30.02 4.72
N TYR A 53 7.68 -30.10 4.07
CA TYR A 53 6.46 -29.43 4.54
C TYR A 53 6.04 -29.89 5.94
N SER A 54 6.07 -31.21 6.19
CA SER A 54 5.72 -31.79 7.49
C SER A 54 6.71 -31.36 8.59
N ALA A 55 8.01 -31.31 8.27
CA ALA A 55 9.03 -30.81 9.18
C ALA A 55 8.82 -29.34 9.50
N TRP A 56 8.55 -28.52 8.49
CA TRP A 56 8.22 -27.10 8.66
C TRP A 56 6.95 -26.90 9.50
N ARG A 57 5.88 -27.65 9.22
CA ARG A 57 4.64 -27.62 10.00
C ARG A 57 4.84 -27.96 11.48
N ARG A 58 5.77 -28.86 11.80
CA ARG A 58 6.11 -29.19 13.21
C ARG A 58 6.80 -28.05 13.95
N GLN A 59 7.43 -27.13 13.21
CA GLN A 59 8.09 -25.95 13.76
C GLN A 59 7.20 -24.71 13.76
N ALA A 60 5.95 -24.84 13.31
CA ALA A 60 5.00 -23.72 13.23
C ALA A 60 4.74 -23.14 14.63
N ILE A 61 4.80 -21.82 14.72
CA ILE A 61 4.49 -21.10 15.95
C ILE A 61 3.00 -21.26 16.25
N LYS A 62 2.70 -21.61 17.51
CA LYS A 62 1.35 -21.78 18.02
C LYS A 62 1.06 -20.76 19.11
N CYS A 63 -0.22 -20.41 19.28
CA CYS A 63 -0.67 -19.64 20.42
C CYS A 63 -0.44 -20.43 21.72
N LEU A 64 -0.02 -19.75 22.79
CA LEU A 64 0.22 -20.38 24.09
C LEU A 64 -1.06 -20.80 24.80
N VAL A 65 -2.18 -20.21 24.42
CA VAL A 65 -3.52 -20.51 24.91
C VAL A 65 -4.47 -20.85 23.75
N PRO A 66 -5.51 -21.68 23.96
CA PRO A 66 -6.43 -22.11 22.92
C PRO A 66 -7.44 -21.01 22.56
N LEU A 67 -6.98 -19.92 21.93
CA LEU A 67 -7.84 -18.83 21.48
C LEU A 67 -8.94 -19.32 20.54
N PRO A 68 -10.14 -18.69 20.59
CA PRO A 68 -11.17 -18.89 19.59
C PRO A 68 -10.67 -18.43 18.21
N GLY A 69 -11.31 -18.86 17.14
CA GLY A 69 -10.98 -18.44 15.79
C GLY A 69 -11.52 -19.37 14.71
N PRO A 70 -11.43 -18.98 13.44
CA PRO A 70 -11.94 -19.76 12.33
C PRO A 70 -11.16 -21.06 12.13
N GLU A 71 -11.90 -22.11 11.77
CA GLU A 71 -11.30 -23.37 11.33
C GLU A 71 -10.49 -23.16 10.05
N PRO A 72 -9.33 -23.84 9.90
CA PRO A 72 -8.51 -23.74 8.70
C PRO A 72 -9.23 -24.37 7.51
N LYS A 73 -9.54 -23.59 6.47
CA LYS A 73 -10.17 -24.09 5.24
C LYS A 73 -9.24 -24.97 4.40
N SER A 74 -7.95 -24.77 4.50
CA SER A 74 -6.92 -25.49 3.75
C SER A 74 -5.89 -26.09 4.69
N PHE A 75 -5.54 -27.37 4.45
CA PHE A 75 -4.45 -28.02 5.15
C PHE A 75 -3.10 -27.30 4.96
N MET A 76 -2.84 -26.78 3.77
CA MET A 76 -1.58 -26.10 3.43
C MET A 76 -1.59 -24.62 3.79
N LEU A 77 -2.65 -23.90 3.44
CA LEU A 77 -2.70 -22.44 3.53
C LEU A 77 -3.49 -21.92 4.75
N GLY A 78 -4.18 -22.81 5.47
CA GLY A 78 -5.04 -22.39 6.58
C GLY A 78 -6.15 -21.45 6.11
N ASN A 79 -6.20 -20.25 6.70
CA ASN A 79 -7.12 -19.16 6.35
C ASN A 79 -6.43 -18.08 5.47
N ALA A 80 -5.15 -18.27 5.08
CA ALA A 80 -4.40 -17.24 4.37
C ALA A 80 -5.04 -16.86 3.02
N GLU A 81 -5.71 -17.81 2.35
CA GLU A 81 -6.37 -17.53 1.09
C GLU A 81 -7.54 -16.56 1.24
N ASP A 82 -8.32 -16.67 2.32
CA ASP A 82 -9.43 -15.75 2.61
C ASP A 82 -8.91 -14.41 3.14
N LEU A 83 -7.93 -14.44 4.07
CA LEU A 83 -7.34 -13.22 4.65
C LEU A 83 -6.69 -12.32 3.60
N TYR A 84 -6.01 -12.93 2.61
CA TYR A 84 -5.37 -12.19 1.52
C TYR A 84 -6.17 -12.25 0.21
N SER A 85 -7.46 -12.59 0.27
CA SER A 85 -8.33 -12.57 -0.91
C SER A 85 -8.53 -11.14 -1.39
N GLY A 86 -8.21 -10.87 -2.65
CA GLY A 86 -8.52 -9.57 -3.26
C GLY A 86 -10.03 -9.27 -3.18
N PRO A 87 -10.89 -10.08 -3.78
CA PRO A 87 -12.33 -9.83 -3.83
C PRO A 87 -13.04 -9.83 -2.48
N ASN A 88 -12.69 -10.75 -1.59
CA ASN A 88 -13.46 -11.05 -0.38
C ASN A 88 -12.75 -10.70 0.93
N GLY A 89 -11.47 -10.35 0.89
CA GLY A 89 -10.65 -10.19 2.10
C GLY A 89 -11.19 -9.11 3.05
N LEU A 90 -11.63 -7.96 2.55
CA LEU A 90 -12.20 -6.89 3.38
C LEU A 90 -13.44 -7.40 4.15
N HIS A 91 -14.35 -8.06 3.46
CA HIS A 91 -15.53 -8.64 4.09
C HIS A 91 -15.17 -9.72 5.12
N TYR A 92 -14.21 -10.57 4.78
CA TYR A 92 -13.75 -11.64 5.68
C TYR A 92 -13.15 -11.10 6.97
N HIS A 93 -12.26 -10.10 6.91
CA HIS A 93 -11.72 -9.44 8.11
C HIS A 93 -12.81 -8.84 8.99
N HIS A 94 -13.83 -8.22 8.40
CA HIS A 94 -14.94 -7.63 9.10
C HIS A 94 -15.81 -8.68 9.82
N GLU A 95 -16.15 -9.79 9.15
CA GLU A 95 -16.92 -10.88 9.74
C GLU A 95 -16.16 -11.62 10.85
N LEU A 96 -14.85 -11.79 10.71
CA LEU A 96 -14.05 -12.40 11.77
C LEU A 96 -14.12 -11.62 13.08
N SER A 97 -13.97 -10.29 13.01
CA SER A 97 -14.01 -9.42 14.20
C SER A 97 -15.38 -9.43 14.86
N LYS A 98 -16.47 -9.48 14.07
CA LYS A 98 -17.83 -9.61 14.61
C LYS A 98 -18.08 -10.96 15.27
N THR A 99 -17.52 -12.03 14.72
CA THR A 99 -17.80 -13.40 15.16
C THR A 99 -16.95 -13.79 16.38
N TYR A 100 -15.67 -13.43 16.38
CA TYR A 100 -14.71 -13.91 17.40
C TYR A 100 -14.28 -12.84 18.40
N GLY A 101 -14.77 -11.59 18.26
CA GLY A 101 -14.46 -10.49 19.17
C GLY A 101 -13.09 -9.85 18.92
N LYS A 102 -12.48 -9.31 19.99
CA LYS A 102 -11.32 -8.40 19.90
C LYS A 102 -9.96 -9.10 19.93
N ALA A 103 -9.89 -10.38 20.33
CA ALA A 103 -8.67 -11.19 20.32
C ALA A 103 -8.98 -12.65 19.98
N PHE A 104 -8.51 -13.12 18.85
CA PHE A 104 -8.71 -14.47 18.35
C PHE A 104 -7.53 -14.94 17.52
N LYS A 105 -7.47 -16.23 17.18
CA LYS A 105 -6.43 -16.76 16.31
C LYS A 105 -6.89 -16.94 14.88
N VAL A 106 -5.96 -16.84 13.94
CA VAL A 106 -6.12 -17.25 12.53
C VAL A 106 -5.02 -18.25 12.16
N ASN A 107 -5.38 -19.24 11.37
CA ASN A 107 -4.45 -20.29 10.94
C ASN A 107 -3.83 -19.89 9.60
N MET A 108 -2.51 -19.93 9.52
CA MET A 108 -1.75 -19.55 8.34
C MET A 108 -1.08 -20.75 7.69
N ILE A 109 -0.22 -20.50 6.70
CA ILE A 109 0.50 -21.51 5.96
C ILE A 109 1.29 -22.43 6.91
N ALA A 110 1.34 -23.71 6.59
CA ALA A 110 1.99 -24.77 7.39
C ALA A 110 1.46 -24.89 8.83
N GLY A 111 0.27 -24.35 9.11
CA GLY A 111 -0.37 -24.43 10.41
C GLY A 111 0.19 -23.45 11.45
N GLU A 112 0.91 -22.42 11.05
CA GLU A 112 1.23 -21.28 11.92
C GLU A 112 -0.07 -20.65 12.43
N GLU A 113 -0.13 -20.31 13.70
CA GLU A 113 -1.23 -19.57 14.30
C GLU A 113 -0.80 -18.11 14.52
N GLN A 114 -1.58 -17.16 14.03
CA GLN A 114 -1.37 -15.74 14.28
C GLN A 114 -2.51 -15.21 15.15
N ILE A 115 -2.21 -14.25 16.01
CA ILE A 115 -3.20 -13.60 16.89
C ILE A 115 -3.77 -12.38 16.15
N TYR A 116 -5.07 -12.38 15.88
CA TYR A 116 -5.78 -11.21 15.39
C TYR A 116 -6.23 -10.37 16.59
N LEU A 117 -5.86 -9.08 16.60
CA LEU A 117 -6.02 -8.21 17.75
C LEU A 117 -6.66 -6.88 17.33
N SER A 118 -7.78 -6.53 17.99
CA SER A 118 -8.43 -5.22 17.92
C SER A 118 -8.75 -4.63 19.31
N ASP A 119 -8.34 -5.29 20.38
CA ASP A 119 -8.42 -4.77 21.74
C ASP A 119 -7.47 -3.57 21.90
N THR A 120 -8.02 -2.38 22.20
CA THR A 120 -7.25 -1.14 22.22
C THR A 120 -6.17 -1.09 23.30
N ARG A 121 -6.43 -1.72 24.48
CA ARG A 121 -5.45 -1.81 25.55
C ARG A 121 -4.29 -2.70 25.18
N ALA A 122 -4.56 -3.87 24.63
CA ALA A 122 -3.52 -4.77 24.13
C ALA A 122 -2.75 -4.15 22.97
N LEU A 123 -3.44 -3.49 22.04
CA LEU A 123 -2.79 -2.77 20.94
C LEU A 123 -1.91 -1.61 21.41
N HIS A 124 -2.25 -0.94 22.53
CA HIS A 124 -1.37 0.06 23.12
C HIS A 124 -0.03 -0.55 23.55
N HIS A 125 -0.02 -1.77 24.10
CA HIS A 125 1.22 -2.49 24.41
C HIS A 125 1.99 -2.83 23.13
N VAL A 126 1.31 -3.39 22.12
CA VAL A 126 1.94 -3.81 20.85
C VAL A 126 2.54 -2.65 20.06
N LEU A 127 1.85 -1.50 20.00
CA LEU A 127 2.21 -0.39 19.11
C LEU A 127 3.00 0.73 19.79
N VAL A 128 2.81 0.95 21.09
CA VAL A 128 3.34 2.15 21.76
C VAL A 128 4.25 1.81 22.92
N ARG A 129 3.80 0.98 23.88
CA ARG A 129 4.50 0.76 25.13
C ARG A 129 5.69 -0.19 24.97
N ASP A 130 5.44 -1.39 24.43
CA ASP A 130 6.42 -2.48 24.39
C ASP A 130 7.05 -2.62 22.98
N THR A 131 7.30 -1.49 22.32
CA THR A 131 7.87 -1.44 20.96
C THR A 131 9.27 -2.02 20.84
N HIS A 132 9.93 -2.34 21.95
CA HIS A 132 11.20 -3.07 21.97
C HIS A 132 10.99 -4.58 21.81
N VAL A 133 9.80 -5.08 22.15
CA VAL A 133 9.40 -6.49 21.99
C VAL A 133 8.72 -6.72 20.65
N PHE A 134 7.92 -5.76 20.17
CA PHE A 134 7.15 -5.91 18.93
C PHE A 134 7.79 -5.15 17.77
N ASP A 135 8.22 -5.87 16.75
CA ASP A 135 8.77 -5.28 15.52
C ASP A 135 7.99 -5.74 14.28
N GLU A 136 8.32 -5.17 13.15
CA GLU A 136 7.76 -5.57 11.86
C GLU A 136 8.10 -7.03 11.55
N THR A 137 7.19 -7.74 10.86
CA THR A 137 7.43 -9.16 10.57
C THR A 137 8.62 -9.36 9.64
N PRO A 138 9.41 -10.44 9.82
CA PRO A 138 10.49 -10.75 8.90
C PRO A 138 10.05 -10.89 7.44
N ALA A 139 8.82 -11.35 7.21
CA ALA A 139 8.23 -11.48 5.87
C ALA A 139 8.07 -10.12 5.19
N MET A 140 7.43 -9.16 5.88
CA MET A 140 7.19 -7.83 5.37
C MET A 140 8.49 -7.05 5.16
N MET A 141 9.42 -7.15 6.11
CA MET A 141 10.72 -6.49 5.99
C MET A 141 11.53 -7.02 4.80
N SER A 142 11.50 -8.32 4.58
CA SER A 142 12.17 -8.95 3.44
C SER A 142 11.56 -8.51 2.10
N GLU A 143 10.22 -8.43 2.04
CA GLU A 143 9.49 -7.93 0.87
C GLU A 143 9.89 -6.49 0.56
N PHE A 144 9.83 -5.62 1.57
CA PHE A 144 10.13 -4.19 1.40
C PHE A 144 11.60 -3.94 1.09
N TYR A 145 12.51 -4.67 1.74
CA TYR A 145 13.93 -4.57 1.42
C TYR A 145 14.25 -4.98 -0.02
N TYR A 146 13.61 -6.05 -0.50
CA TYR A 146 13.76 -6.50 -1.88
C TYR A 146 13.20 -5.48 -2.89
N CYS A 147 12.01 -4.92 -2.60
CA CYS A 147 11.33 -4.01 -3.51
C CYS A 147 11.92 -2.60 -3.51
N PHE A 148 12.35 -2.09 -2.35
CA PHE A 148 12.66 -0.67 -2.16
C PHE A 148 14.11 -0.41 -1.72
N GLY A 149 14.85 -1.44 -1.31
CA GLY A 149 16.17 -1.27 -0.70
C GLY A 149 16.09 -0.87 0.78
N PRO A 150 17.22 -0.42 1.39
CA PRO A 150 17.35 -0.14 2.82
C PRO A 150 16.73 1.21 3.24
N GLY A 151 15.48 1.47 2.86
CA GLY A 151 14.70 2.65 3.26
C GLY A 151 14.01 2.50 4.62
N LEU A 152 13.34 3.56 5.08
CA LEU A 152 12.72 3.66 6.41
C LEU A 152 11.75 2.52 6.73
N ILE A 153 10.99 2.02 5.75
CA ILE A 153 9.99 0.95 5.98
C ILE A 153 10.60 -0.45 5.96
N SER A 154 11.87 -0.60 5.55
CA SER A 154 12.54 -1.89 5.35
C SER A 154 13.71 -2.15 6.31
N VAL A 155 13.96 -1.24 7.25
CA VAL A 155 15.06 -1.36 8.23
C VAL A 155 14.56 -1.41 9.66
N HIS A 156 15.36 -2.03 10.54
CA HIS A 156 15.05 -2.24 11.95
C HIS A 156 15.96 -1.46 12.90
N GLY A 157 15.56 -1.44 14.17
CA GLY A 157 16.40 -1.07 15.30
C GLY A 157 17.03 0.32 15.17
N ASN A 158 18.34 0.41 15.35
CA ASN A 158 19.06 1.70 15.35
C ASN A 158 19.09 2.37 13.97
N THR A 159 19.16 1.60 12.89
CA THR A 159 19.08 2.15 11.51
C THR A 159 17.74 2.84 11.27
N HIS A 160 16.63 2.20 11.65
CA HIS A 160 15.32 2.84 11.58
C HIS A 160 15.24 4.12 12.43
N LYS A 161 15.72 4.06 13.69
CA LYS A 161 15.71 5.25 14.57
C LYS A 161 16.51 6.42 13.96
N LYS A 162 17.69 6.12 13.40
CA LYS A 162 18.53 7.10 12.73
C LYS A 162 17.84 7.71 11.51
N GLN A 163 17.37 6.89 10.58
CA GLN A 163 16.67 7.36 9.38
C GLN A 163 15.44 8.17 9.76
N ARG A 164 14.61 7.67 10.70
CA ARG A 164 13.42 8.39 11.16
C ARG A 164 13.74 9.75 11.76
N LYS A 165 14.80 9.83 12.59
CA LYS A 165 15.26 11.12 13.17
C LYS A 165 15.61 12.15 12.10
N MET A 166 16.26 11.73 11.02
CA MET A 166 16.65 12.62 9.93
C MET A 166 15.47 13.05 9.05
N ILE A 167 14.51 12.17 8.85
CA ILE A 167 13.39 12.40 7.93
C ILE A 167 12.21 13.10 8.61
N ASN A 168 11.95 12.86 9.91
CA ASN A 168 10.80 13.46 10.63
C ASN A 168 10.64 14.98 10.46
N PRO A 169 11.68 15.82 10.54
CA PRO A 169 11.54 17.27 10.36
C PRO A 169 10.99 17.64 8.99
N LEU A 170 11.28 16.84 7.94
CA LEU A 170 10.87 17.07 6.56
C LEU A 170 9.36 16.83 6.34
N PHE A 171 8.69 16.15 7.27
CA PHE A 171 7.24 15.98 7.31
C PHE A 171 6.57 16.80 8.42
N GLY A 172 7.30 17.77 8.98
CA GLY A 172 6.79 18.71 9.96
C GLY A 172 5.89 19.78 9.36
N VAL A 173 5.05 20.43 10.21
CA VAL A 173 4.10 21.48 9.77
C VAL A 173 4.81 22.63 9.04
N SER A 174 6.01 23.02 9.49
CA SER A 174 6.76 24.11 8.84
C SER A 174 7.02 23.83 7.37
N HIS A 175 7.52 22.63 7.06
CA HIS A 175 7.81 22.25 5.70
C HIS A 175 6.53 22.01 4.87
N MET A 176 5.45 21.48 5.48
CA MET A 176 4.16 21.32 4.79
C MET A 176 3.58 22.67 4.36
N ARG A 177 3.76 23.74 5.14
CA ARG A 177 3.38 25.10 4.74
C ARG A 177 4.13 25.55 3.48
N GLU A 178 5.41 25.24 3.38
CA GLU A 178 6.23 25.58 2.21
C GLU A 178 5.83 24.78 0.97
N LEU A 179 5.35 23.54 1.12
CA LEU A 179 4.89 22.69 0.04
C LEU A 179 3.43 22.96 -0.37
N THR A 180 2.64 23.65 0.43
CA THR A 180 1.21 23.90 0.14
C THR A 180 0.96 24.52 -1.26
N PRO A 181 1.73 25.54 -1.72
CA PRO A 181 1.58 26.05 -3.08
C PRO A 181 1.81 25.00 -4.18
N THR A 182 2.73 24.06 -3.95
CA THR A 182 2.98 22.95 -4.87
C THR A 182 1.76 22.05 -4.99
N PHE A 183 1.11 21.71 -3.87
CA PHE A 183 -0.11 20.91 -3.89
C PHE A 183 -1.29 21.64 -4.55
N TRP A 184 -1.41 22.96 -4.38
CA TRP A 184 -2.39 23.75 -5.11
C TRP A 184 -2.16 23.71 -6.62
N LYS A 185 -0.91 23.83 -7.08
CA LYS A 185 -0.57 23.72 -8.49
C LYS A 185 -1.02 22.37 -9.07
N ILE A 186 -0.74 21.28 -8.38
CA ILE A 186 -1.16 19.93 -8.78
C ILE A 186 -2.69 19.81 -8.78
N ALA A 187 -3.36 20.33 -7.76
CA ALA A 187 -4.82 20.31 -7.67
C ALA A 187 -5.48 21.08 -8.83
N TYR A 188 -4.91 22.20 -9.26
CA TYR A 188 -5.38 22.94 -10.44
C TYR A 188 -5.10 22.18 -11.75
N GLN A 189 -3.97 21.50 -11.87
CA GLN A 189 -3.73 20.63 -13.03
C GLN A 189 -4.79 19.53 -13.13
N VAL A 190 -5.15 18.88 -12.02
CA VAL A 190 -6.23 17.89 -11.99
C VAL A 190 -7.57 18.50 -12.44
N ARG A 191 -7.91 19.69 -11.93
CA ARG A 191 -9.10 20.46 -12.36
C ARG A 191 -9.10 20.70 -13.87
N ASP A 192 -7.98 21.18 -14.40
CA ASP A 192 -7.87 21.57 -15.81
C ASP A 192 -7.96 20.34 -16.73
N VAL A 193 -7.37 19.21 -16.33
CA VAL A 193 -7.53 17.92 -17.03
C VAL A 193 -9.00 17.48 -17.04
N PHE A 194 -9.71 17.57 -15.92
CA PHE A 194 -11.14 17.20 -15.89
C PHE A 194 -11.98 18.10 -16.79
N GLN A 195 -11.69 19.41 -16.82
CA GLN A 195 -12.35 20.34 -17.73
C GLN A 195 -12.08 19.98 -19.19
N ALA A 196 -10.82 19.72 -19.56
CA ALA A 196 -10.43 19.31 -20.90
C ALA A 196 -11.17 18.04 -21.32
N LYS A 197 -11.19 17.00 -20.49
CA LYS A 197 -11.87 15.73 -20.77
C LYS A 197 -13.40 15.89 -20.91
N ILE A 198 -14.01 16.79 -20.16
CA ILE A 198 -15.43 17.10 -20.30
C ILE A 198 -15.70 17.81 -21.63
N LEU A 199 -14.83 18.74 -22.05
CA LEU A 199 -14.95 19.44 -23.33
C LEU A 199 -14.71 18.51 -24.53
N GLU A 200 -13.68 17.66 -24.46
CA GLU A 200 -13.38 16.64 -25.48
C GLU A 200 -14.56 15.68 -25.73
N ALA A 201 -15.35 15.38 -24.71
CA ALA A 201 -16.49 14.49 -24.77
C ALA A 201 -17.74 15.13 -25.43
N GLN A 202 -17.72 16.43 -25.72
CA GLN A 202 -18.87 17.10 -26.37
C GLN A 202 -18.82 16.90 -27.89
N PRO A 203 -19.99 16.73 -28.55
CA PRO A 203 -20.05 16.51 -30.03
C PRO A 203 -19.56 17.71 -30.85
N THR A 204 -19.64 18.90 -30.29
CA THR A 204 -19.14 20.16 -30.88
C THR A 204 -18.49 20.97 -29.77
N LEU A 205 -17.38 21.66 -30.05
CA LEU A 205 -16.77 22.59 -29.11
C LEU A 205 -17.75 23.73 -28.79
N PRO A 206 -18.22 23.86 -27.54
CA PRO A 206 -19.16 24.90 -27.19
C PRO A 206 -18.47 26.27 -27.19
N SER A 207 -19.23 27.32 -27.54
CA SER A 207 -18.78 28.72 -27.38
C SER A 207 -18.60 29.08 -25.93
N ASP A 208 -17.79 30.10 -25.60
CA ASP A 208 -17.57 30.58 -24.23
C ASP A 208 -18.88 30.87 -23.46
N ALA A 209 -19.91 31.36 -24.17
CA ALA A 209 -21.24 31.60 -23.60
C ALA A 209 -22.01 30.31 -23.28
N GLU A 210 -21.84 29.28 -24.07
CA GLU A 210 -22.44 27.96 -23.85
C GLU A 210 -21.70 27.22 -22.74
N MET A 211 -20.36 27.36 -22.63
CA MET A 211 -19.56 26.81 -21.52
C MET A 211 -20.01 27.36 -20.16
N ALA A 212 -20.42 28.62 -20.14
CA ALA A 212 -20.93 29.28 -18.91
C ALA A 212 -22.35 28.86 -18.53
N SER A 213 -23.17 28.40 -19.51
CA SER A 213 -24.62 28.16 -19.32
C SER A 213 -25.02 26.68 -19.29
N GLN A 214 -24.26 25.78 -19.92
CA GLN A 214 -24.59 24.36 -20.01
C GLN A 214 -23.85 23.52 -18.95
N LYS A 215 -24.59 22.62 -18.29
CA LYS A 215 -24.02 21.62 -17.34
C LYS A 215 -23.42 20.44 -18.14
N MET A 216 -22.24 20.66 -18.69
CA MET A 216 -21.51 19.62 -19.42
C MET A 216 -21.01 18.54 -18.49
N SER A 217 -21.05 17.29 -18.91
CA SER A 217 -20.63 16.15 -18.10
C SER A 217 -20.07 15.02 -18.94
N THR A 218 -19.16 14.24 -18.35
CA THR A 218 -18.67 12.99 -18.91
C THR A 218 -18.46 11.96 -17.80
N ILE A 219 -18.18 10.71 -18.15
CA ILE A 219 -17.77 9.67 -17.20
C ILE A 219 -16.25 9.60 -17.22
N LEU A 220 -15.64 9.79 -16.05
CA LEU A 220 -14.19 9.67 -15.84
C LEU A 220 -13.89 8.54 -14.87
N ASP A 221 -12.82 7.81 -15.13
CA ASP A 221 -12.26 6.87 -14.15
C ASP A 221 -11.48 7.66 -13.09
N LEU A 222 -12.11 7.92 -11.94
CA LEU A 222 -11.49 8.70 -10.87
C LEU A 222 -10.42 7.93 -10.11
N TRP A 223 -10.33 6.60 -10.25
CA TRP A 223 -9.16 5.88 -9.75
C TRP A 223 -7.90 6.25 -10.54
N LYS A 224 -7.97 6.22 -11.87
CA LYS A 224 -6.85 6.64 -12.74
C LYS A 224 -6.32 8.01 -12.33
N TRP A 225 -7.20 8.97 -12.16
CA TRP A 225 -6.81 10.36 -11.84
C TRP A 225 -6.35 10.54 -10.39
N SER A 226 -6.94 9.84 -9.43
CA SER A 226 -6.45 9.82 -8.04
C SER A 226 -5.04 9.23 -7.95
N SER A 227 -4.78 8.15 -8.68
CA SER A 227 -3.47 7.51 -8.75
C SER A 227 -2.42 8.44 -9.38
N ARG A 228 -2.74 9.07 -10.51
CA ARG A 228 -1.86 10.01 -11.19
C ARG A 228 -1.58 11.26 -10.36
N SER A 229 -2.59 11.82 -9.70
CA SER A 229 -2.40 12.99 -8.82
C SER A 229 -1.53 12.68 -7.61
N ALA A 230 -1.71 11.53 -6.97
CA ALA A 230 -0.88 11.11 -5.84
C ALA A 230 0.57 10.84 -6.27
N LEU A 231 0.77 10.27 -7.46
CA LEU A 231 2.12 10.05 -7.99
C LEU A 231 2.81 11.38 -8.33
N GLU A 232 2.10 12.33 -8.90
CA GLU A 232 2.64 13.68 -9.16
C GLU A 232 2.94 14.42 -7.86
N GLY A 233 2.06 14.29 -6.85
CA GLY A 233 2.25 14.84 -5.51
C GLY A 233 3.54 14.38 -4.85
N VAL A 234 3.77 13.07 -4.79
CA VAL A 234 5.02 12.53 -4.24
C VAL A 234 6.22 12.85 -5.12
N GLY A 235 6.05 12.83 -6.45
CA GLY A 235 7.10 13.20 -7.40
C GLY A 235 7.62 14.60 -7.15
N VAL A 236 6.76 15.59 -7.27
CA VAL A 236 7.14 17.00 -7.13
C VAL A 236 7.42 17.38 -5.68
N GLY A 237 6.54 16.98 -4.74
CA GLY A 237 6.65 17.36 -3.33
C GLY A 237 7.74 16.64 -2.55
N ALA A 238 7.93 15.34 -2.80
CA ALA A 238 8.92 14.57 -2.06
C ALA A 238 10.23 14.36 -2.82
N LEU A 239 10.19 14.11 -4.14
CA LEU A 239 11.40 13.81 -4.92
C LEU A 239 11.94 15.01 -5.68
N GLY A 240 11.17 16.10 -5.86
CA GLY A 240 11.50 17.21 -6.75
C GLY A 240 11.61 16.76 -8.22
N TYR A 241 10.76 15.84 -8.63
CA TYR A 241 10.73 15.26 -9.96
C TYR A 241 9.28 15.15 -10.43
N SER A 242 8.94 15.77 -11.56
CA SER A 242 7.63 15.56 -12.19
C SER A 242 7.64 14.24 -12.96
N PHE A 243 6.60 13.44 -12.75
CA PHE A 243 6.34 12.26 -13.57
C PHE A 243 5.57 12.61 -14.85
N ASP A 244 5.15 13.89 -14.99
CA ASP A 244 4.20 14.36 -16.00
C ASP A 244 2.90 13.51 -15.98
N ALA A 245 2.57 13.00 -14.79
CA ALA A 245 1.51 12.03 -14.60
C ALA A 245 0.12 12.58 -14.93
N LEU A 246 -0.06 13.90 -14.93
CA LEU A 246 -1.32 14.57 -15.26
C LEU A 246 -1.41 14.97 -16.74
N ASP A 247 -0.35 14.81 -17.52
CA ASP A 247 -0.39 14.99 -18.97
C ASP A 247 -0.83 13.67 -19.65
N ASP A 248 -2.06 13.64 -20.20
CA ASP A 248 -2.61 12.46 -20.88
C ASP A 248 -2.19 12.39 -22.37
N SER A 249 -1.45 13.37 -22.86
CA SER A 249 -0.89 13.42 -24.24
C SER A 249 0.43 12.67 -24.36
N THR A 250 1.13 12.44 -23.24
CA THR A 250 2.39 11.71 -23.19
C THR A 250 2.17 10.25 -22.81
N GLU A 251 3.00 9.35 -23.37
CA GLU A 251 3.02 7.96 -22.90
C GLU A 251 3.55 7.89 -21.46
N ASP A 252 2.96 6.98 -20.67
CA ASP A 252 3.40 6.71 -19.31
C ASP A 252 4.87 6.27 -19.33
N ASN A 253 5.74 6.95 -18.59
CA ASN A 253 7.15 6.56 -18.50
C ASN A 253 7.31 5.25 -17.67
N ASP A 254 8.39 4.52 -17.93
CA ASP A 254 8.68 3.23 -17.28
C ASP A 254 8.66 3.29 -15.75
N TYR A 255 9.09 4.41 -15.17
CA TYR A 255 9.15 4.59 -13.73
C TYR A 255 7.74 4.68 -13.12
N MET A 256 6.85 5.45 -13.77
CA MET A 256 5.45 5.58 -13.38
C MET A 256 4.71 4.25 -13.51
N VAL A 257 4.91 3.54 -14.63
CA VAL A 257 4.31 2.22 -14.86
C VAL A 257 4.76 1.24 -13.79
N ALA A 258 6.06 1.18 -13.51
CA ALA A 258 6.65 0.29 -12.51
C ALA A 258 6.12 0.58 -11.09
N ALA A 259 6.04 1.85 -10.69
CA ALA A 259 5.51 2.26 -9.39
C ALA A 259 4.04 1.84 -9.24
N ARG A 260 3.20 2.06 -10.27
CA ARG A 260 1.78 1.74 -10.28
C ARG A 260 1.49 0.23 -10.29
N GLU A 261 2.31 -0.58 -10.98
CA GLU A 261 2.06 -2.02 -11.12
C GLU A 261 2.57 -2.87 -9.94
N LEU A 262 3.55 -2.37 -9.18
CA LEU A 262 4.21 -3.13 -8.12
C LEU A 262 3.22 -3.72 -7.10
N PRO A 263 2.30 -2.95 -6.49
CA PRO A 263 1.42 -3.43 -5.44
C PRO A 263 0.53 -4.59 -5.90
N TYR A 264 -0.07 -4.47 -7.08
CA TYR A 264 -0.96 -5.50 -7.65
C TYR A 264 -0.21 -6.76 -8.03
N THR A 265 1.07 -6.62 -8.40
CA THR A 265 1.92 -7.76 -8.78
C THR A 265 2.43 -8.50 -7.55
N VAL A 266 2.78 -7.80 -6.47
CA VAL A 266 3.33 -8.38 -5.24
C VAL A 266 2.25 -8.97 -4.33
N TYR A 267 1.11 -8.27 -4.17
CA TYR A 267 0.10 -8.63 -3.17
C TYR A 267 -0.36 -10.11 -3.23
N PRO A 268 -0.70 -10.69 -4.39
CA PRO A 268 -1.10 -12.10 -4.46
C PRO A 268 0.00 -13.10 -4.10
N LEU A 269 1.26 -12.67 -4.07
CA LEU A 269 2.41 -13.50 -3.67
C LEU A 269 2.60 -13.53 -2.14
N ARG A 270 1.98 -12.60 -1.39
CA ARG A 270 2.16 -12.48 0.07
C ARG A 270 1.82 -13.75 0.83
N LYS A 271 0.82 -14.49 0.40
CA LYS A 271 0.48 -15.79 1.00
C LYS A 271 1.64 -16.80 0.95
N PHE A 272 2.61 -16.63 0.04
CA PHE A 272 3.79 -17.48 -0.09
C PHE A 272 5.06 -16.87 0.55
N MET A 273 4.98 -15.66 1.11
CA MET A 273 6.12 -14.97 1.72
C MET A 273 6.85 -15.78 2.79
N PRO A 274 6.18 -16.60 3.65
CA PRO A 274 6.89 -17.46 4.60
C PRO A 274 7.91 -18.41 3.92
N ILE A 275 7.62 -18.88 2.71
CA ILE A 275 8.55 -19.71 1.92
C ILE A 275 9.75 -18.86 1.48
N CYS A 276 9.50 -17.64 0.98
CA CYS A 276 10.57 -16.72 0.57
C CYS A 276 11.49 -16.39 1.75
N VAL A 277 10.92 -16.08 2.93
CA VAL A 277 11.69 -15.81 4.16
C VAL A 277 12.52 -17.02 4.57
N TRP A 278 11.96 -18.23 4.50
CA TRP A 278 12.71 -19.44 4.79
C TRP A 278 13.89 -19.60 3.83
N CYS A 279 13.68 -19.41 2.53
CA CYS A 279 14.75 -19.43 1.52
C CYS A 279 15.84 -18.38 1.83
N MET A 280 15.44 -17.16 2.17
CA MET A 280 16.38 -16.08 2.49
C MET A 280 17.21 -16.36 3.74
N LYS A 281 16.65 -17.03 4.74
CA LYS A 281 17.37 -17.39 5.97
C LYS A 281 18.30 -18.59 5.83
N ASN A 282 17.95 -19.54 4.97
CA ASN A 282 18.59 -20.87 4.94
C ASN A 282 19.43 -21.14 3.69
N LEU A 283 19.26 -20.35 2.63
CA LEU A 283 19.98 -20.55 1.38
C LEU A 283 21.04 -19.46 1.16
N PRO A 284 22.19 -19.76 0.57
CA PRO A 284 23.17 -18.74 0.21
C PRO A 284 22.64 -17.78 -0.86
N VAL A 285 23.06 -16.53 -0.84
CA VAL A 285 22.55 -15.46 -1.72
C VAL A 285 22.62 -15.80 -3.20
N TRP A 286 23.70 -16.45 -3.65
CA TRP A 286 23.84 -16.87 -5.06
C TRP A 286 22.73 -17.85 -5.47
N LEU A 287 22.37 -18.79 -4.57
CA LEU A 287 21.31 -19.77 -4.83
C LEU A 287 19.93 -19.11 -4.82
N GLN A 288 19.69 -18.16 -3.90
CA GLN A 288 18.45 -17.37 -3.90
C GLN A 288 18.26 -16.63 -5.23
N ARG A 289 19.31 -15.93 -5.71
CA ARG A 289 19.29 -15.21 -7.00
C ARG A 289 19.08 -16.16 -8.18
N PHE A 290 19.72 -17.32 -8.15
CA PHE A 290 19.55 -18.33 -9.17
C PHE A 290 18.10 -18.86 -9.19
N LEU A 291 17.54 -19.25 -8.04
CA LEU A 291 16.16 -19.72 -7.90
C LEU A 291 15.15 -18.66 -8.36
N ALA A 292 15.32 -17.42 -7.95
CA ALA A 292 14.45 -16.31 -8.40
C ALA A 292 14.49 -16.14 -9.92
N ARG A 293 15.68 -16.30 -10.54
CA ARG A 293 15.86 -16.15 -11.99
C ARG A 293 15.23 -17.28 -12.79
N ILE A 294 15.30 -18.52 -12.29
CA ILE A 294 14.78 -19.72 -12.99
C ILE A 294 13.32 -20.02 -12.64
N THR A 295 12.74 -19.36 -11.63
CA THR A 295 11.35 -19.60 -11.22
C THR A 295 10.39 -19.36 -12.40
N PRO A 296 9.62 -20.39 -12.83
CA PRO A 296 8.76 -20.29 -14.02
C PRO A 296 7.42 -19.60 -13.72
N VAL A 297 7.35 -18.81 -12.64
CA VAL A 297 6.14 -18.09 -12.24
C VAL A 297 6.16 -16.69 -12.88
N PRO A 298 5.28 -16.40 -13.87
CA PRO A 298 5.32 -15.15 -14.61
C PRO A 298 5.24 -13.90 -13.71
N ARG A 299 4.44 -14.00 -12.63
CA ARG A 299 4.26 -12.89 -11.67
C ARG A 299 5.56 -12.58 -10.89
N VAL A 300 6.36 -13.59 -10.54
CA VAL A 300 7.67 -13.39 -9.89
C VAL A 300 8.65 -12.72 -10.86
N GLN A 301 8.65 -13.12 -12.13
CA GLN A 301 9.49 -12.48 -13.16
C GLN A 301 9.05 -11.03 -13.42
N LYS A 302 7.73 -10.76 -13.35
CA LYS A 302 7.20 -9.39 -13.48
C LYS A 302 7.66 -8.52 -12.30
N VAL A 303 7.57 -9.00 -11.05
CA VAL A 303 8.09 -8.28 -9.86
C VAL A 303 9.56 -7.94 -10.04
N ARG A 304 10.38 -8.91 -10.48
CA ARG A 304 11.82 -8.69 -10.72
C ARG A 304 12.07 -7.55 -11.70
N LYS A 305 11.38 -7.54 -12.84
CA LYS A 305 11.51 -6.47 -13.86
C LYS A 305 11.08 -5.11 -13.32
N ILE A 306 9.97 -5.07 -12.58
CA ILE A 306 9.48 -3.83 -11.96
C ILE A 306 10.51 -3.27 -10.98
N VAL A 307 11.06 -4.10 -10.09
CA VAL A 307 12.07 -3.70 -9.11
C VAL A 307 13.35 -3.21 -9.80
N GLU A 308 13.83 -3.91 -10.84
CA GLU A 308 14.98 -3.48 -11.64
C GLU A 308 14.74 -2.10 -12.31
N THR A 309 13.50 -1.85 -12.77
CA THR A 309 13.14 -0.54 -13.36
C THR A 309 13.09 0.57 -12.31
N LEU A 310 12.45 0.32 -11.15
CA LEU A 310 12.41 1.28 -10.04
C LEU A 310 13.82 1.65 -9.58
N GLN A 311 14.69 0.66 -9.35
CA GLN A 311 16.05 0.88 -8.90
C GLN A 311 16.84 1.70 -9.91
N ARG A 312 16.85 1.34 -11.20
CA ARG A 312 17.56 2.06 -12.26
C ARG A 312 17.15 3.54 -12.35
N ASN A 313 15.83 3.83 -12.28
CA ASN A 313 15.34 5.19 -12.36
C ASN A 313 15.67 6.00 -11.09
N SER A 314 15.60 5.37 -9.90
CA SER A 314 15.99 6.01 -8.65
C SER A 314 17.49 6.32 -8.59
N GLU A 315 18.35 5.42 -9.07
CA GLU A 315 19.80 5.66 -9.22
C GLU A 315 20.09 6.84 -10.14
N ALA A 316 19.42 6.88 -11.30
CA ALA A 316 19.58 7.98 -12.25
C ALA A 316 19.13 9.33 -11.66
N LEU A 317 17.99 9.36 -10.96
CA LEU A 317 17.50 10.58 -10.32
C LEU A 317 18.39 11.00 -9.15
N TYR A 318 18.85 10.05 -8.33
CA TYR A 318 19.78 10.32 -7.24
C TYR A 318 21.07 10.97 -7.75
N GLU A 319 21.70 10.38 -8.77
CA GLU A 319 22.96 10.89 -9.31
C GLU A 319 22.78 12.28 -9.94
N LYS A 320 21.67 12.52 -10.65
CA LYS A 320 21.36 13.84 -11.20
C LYS A 320 21.24 14.90 -10.10
N LYS A 321 20.52 14.59 -9.00
CA LYS A 321 20.39 15.51 -7.85
C LYS A 321 21.72 15.73 -7.13
N ARG A 322 22.51 14.66 -6.95
CA ARG A 322 23.82 14.74 -6.31
C ARG A 322 24.77 15.65 -7.08
N GLN A 323 24.79 15.52 -8.41
CA GLN A 323 25.63 16.38 -9.25
C GLN A 323 25.21 17.85 -9.19
N ALA A 324 23.91 18.15 -9.23
CA ALA A 324 23.40 19.51 -9.08
C ALA A 324 23.80 20.14 -7.73
N LEU A 325 23.64 19.38 -6.63
CA LEU A 325 24.04 19.83 -5.29
C LEU A 325 25.55 20.07 -5.15
N LEU A 326 26.40 19.23 -5.78
CA LEU A 326 27.86 19.37 -5.70
C LEU A 326 28.39 20.55 -6.53
N LYS A 327 27.71 20.90 -7.62
CA LYS A 327 28.07 22.08 -8.43
C LYS A 327 27.67 23.40 -7.77
N GLY A 328 26.72 23.36 -6.84
CA GLY A 328 26.19 24.55 -6.16
C GLY A 328 25.49 25.54 -7.11
N ASP A 329 24.99 25.04 -8.24
CA ASP A 329 24.32 25.82 -9.26
C ASP A 329 22.83 25.92 -8.94
N ALA A 330 22.39 27.08 -8.46
CA ALA A 330 21.00 27.35 -8.10
C ALA A 330 20.04 27.18 -9.31
N GLU A 331 20.51 27.37 -10.55
CA GLU A 331 19.70 27.17 -11.76
C GLU A 331 19.55 25.67 -12.09
N GLU A 332 20.63 24.86 -11.94
CA GLU A 332 20.53 23.40 -12.06
C GLU A 332 19.72 22.78 -10.91
N GLU A 333 19.86 23.28 -9.66
CA GLU A 333 18.99 22.88 -8.54
C GLU A 333 17.52 23.18 -8.82
N ALA A 334 17.20 24.32 -9.42
CA ALA A 334 15.84 24.71 -9.79
C ALA A 334 15.27 23.84 -10.92
N GLN A 335 16.11 23.35 -11.85
CA GLN A 335 15.69 22.43 -12.94
C GLN A 335 15.46 21.00 -12.45
N VAL A 336 16.12 20.59 -11.36
CA VAL A 336 16.00 19.24 -10.78
C VAL A 336 14.95 19.19 -9.64
N GLY A 337 14.20 20.28 -9.46
CA GLY A 337 13.21 20.48 -8.42
C GLY A 337 13.40 21.84 -7.75
N SER A 338 12.37 22.36 -7.07
CA SER A 338 12.45 23.67 -6.42
C SER A 338 13.49 23.77 -5.28
N GLY A 339 14.25 22.70 -5.02
CA GLY A 339 15.15 22.58 -3.87
C GLY A 339 14.46 22.52 -2.52
N LYS A 340 13.12 22.62 -2.50
CA LYS A 340 12.27 22.55 -1.31
C LYS A 340 11.66 21.14 -1.10
N ASP A 341 11.85 20.24 -2.03
CA ASP A 341 11.39 18.85 -1.90
C ASP A 341 12.14 18.09 -0.80
N VAL A 342 11.47 17.07 -0.26
CA VAL A 342 11.97 16.26 0.87
C VAL A 342 13.36 15.68 0.58
N MET A 343 13.58 15.14 -0.62
CA MET A 343 14.85 14.50 -0.97
C MET A 343 16.00 15.50 -1.13
N SER A 344 15.78 16.66 -1.75
CA SER A 344 16.80 17.69 -1.87
C SER A 344 17.26 18.21 -0.52
N ILE A 345 16.32 18.39 0.44
CA ILE A 345 16.67 18.79 1.80
C ILE A 345 17.39 17.67 2.55
N LEU A 346 16.94 16.41 2.41
CA LEU A 346 17.60 15.25 3.01
C LEU A 346 19.03 15.10 2.47
N MET A 347 19.24 15.20 1.17
CA MET A 347 20.55 15.07 0.55
C MET A 347 21.49 16.18 0.98
N ARG A 348 21.04 17.45 1.07
CA ARG A 348 21.84 18.55 1.62
C ARG A 348 22.25 18.32 3.07
N ALA A 349 21.29 17.90 3.90
CA ALA A 349 21.56 17.54 5.30
C ALA A 349 22.55 16.38 5.41
N ASN A 350 22.42 15.38 4.54
CA ASN A 350 23.32 14.23 4.50
C ASN A 350 24.75 14.62 4.07
N LEU A 351 24.90 15.46 3.04
CA LEU A 351 26.20 15.99 2.63
C LEU A 351 26.88 16.79 3.74
N SER A 352 26.11 17.60 4.49
CA SER A 352 26.63 18.36 5.64
C SER A 352 27.03 17.45 6.81
N ALA A 353 26.46 16.25 6.89
CA ALA A 353 26.73 15.28 7.94
C ALA A 353 27.93 14.35 7.65
N ILE A 354 28.60 14.46 6.51
CA ILE A 354 29.75 13.61 6.13
C ILE A 354 30.85 13.62 7.21
N ALA A 355 31.06 14.75 7.87
CA ALA A 355 32.04 14.88 8.96
C ALA A 355 31.59 14.19 10.27
N ASN A 356 30.33 13.80 10.38
CA ASN A 356 29.73 13.15 11.54
C ASN A 356 29.07 11.83 11.15
N GLU A 357 29.84 10.74 11.18
CA GLU A 357 29.37 9.39 10.78
C GLU A 357 28.06 8.93 11.43
N LYS A 358 27.71 9.46 12.63
CA LYS A 358 26.47 9.08 13.34
C LYS A 358 25.20 9.55 12.65
N ASP A 359 25.28 10.66 11.93
CA ASP A 359 24.11 11.25 11.26
C ASP A 359 24.17 11.10 9.71
N TYR A 360 25.23 10.51 9.15
CA TYR A 360 25.40 10.26 7.72
C TYR A 360 24.68 8.99 7.27
N LEU A 361 23.87 9.06 6.21
CA LEU A 361 23.25 7.91 5.53
C LEU A 361 24.07 7.49 4.31
N PRO A 362 24.44 6.21 4.15
CA PRO A 362 25.02 5.69 2.91
C PRO A 362 24.11 5.95 1.70
N ASP A 363 24.69 6.07 0.52
CA ASP A 363 23.96 6.36 -0.73
C ASP A 363 22.82 5.35 -0.98
N GLU A 364 23.03 4.07 -0.67
CA GLU A 364 22.00 3.02 -0.77
C GLU A 364 20.80 3.29 0.15
N GLU A 365 21.04 3.83 1.36
CA GLU A 365 19.97 4.18 2.28
C GLU A 365 19.19 5.42 1.79
N VAL A 366 19.85 6.38 1.17
CA VAL A 366 19.20 7.57 0.57
C VAL A 366 18.33 7.15 -0.62
N MET A 367 18.85 6.31 -1.53
CA MET A 367 18.07 5.74 -2.64
C MET A 367 16.90 4.89 -2.14
N GLY A 368 17.11 4.13 -1.06
CA GLY A 368 16.05 3.39 -0.39
C GLY A 368 14.91 4.29 0.13
N GLN A 369 15.21 5.55 0.55
CA GLN A 369 14.18 6.52 0.90
C GLN A 369 13.36 6.94 -0.33
N MET A 370 13.99 7.16 -1.48
CA MET A 370 13.27 7.55 -2.71
C MET A 370 12.22 6.49 -3.09
N ASN A 371 12.63 5.22 -3.16
CA ASN A 371 11.73 4.11 -3.48
C ASN A 371 10.63 3.94 -2.41
N THR A 372 11.00 4.11 -1.13
CA THR A 372 10.05 4.07 -0.01
C THR A 372 8.99 5.15 -0.14
N LEU A 373 9.37 6.40 -0.41
CA LEU A 373 8.46 7.53 -0.50
C LEU A 373 7.49 7.37 -1.67
N ILE A 374 7.98 6.98 -2.86
CA ILE A 374 7.11 6.74 -4.02
C ILE A 374 6.05 5.69 -3.68
N SER A 375 6.49 4.53 -3.22
CA SER A 375 5.58 3.40 -2.99
C SER A 375 4.61 3.63 -1.84
N ALA A 376 5.06 4.29 -0.76
CA ALA A 376 4.22 4.54 0.39
C ALA A 376 3.19 5.65 0.15
N ALA A 377 3.55 6.72 -0.54
CA ALA A 377 2.68 7.89 -0.74
C ALA A 377 1.71 7.71 -1.91
N HIS A 378 2.11 7.04 -2.99
CA HIS A 378 1.30 6.90 -4.19
C HIS A 378 -0.04 6.18 -3.92
N ASP A 379 -0.01 4.90 -3.60
CA ASP A 379 -1.23 4.08 -3.56
C ASP A 379 -2.12 4.40 -2.36
N THR A 380 -1.53 4.75 -1.21
CA THR A 380 -2.33 5.08 -0.01
C THR A 380 -3.11 6.36 -0.20
N THR A 381 -2.49 7.40 -0.77
CA THR A 381 -3.16 8.67 -1.05
C THR A 381 -4.19 8.51 -2.18
N ALA A 382 -3.85 7.78 -3.25
CA ALA A 382 -4.80 7.47 -4.33
C ALA A 382 -6.06 6.76 -3.81
N SER A 383 -5.89 5.77 -2.94
CA SER A 383 -7.00 5.05 -2.30
C SER A 383 -7.87 5.97 -1.47
N ALA A 384 -7.27 6.83 -0.66
CA ALA A 384 -8.00 7.77 0.20
C ALA A 384 -8.77 8.82 -0.62
N ILE A 385 -8.15 9.41 -1.65
CA ILE A 385 -8.82 10.36 -2.59
C ILE A 385 -9.99 9.67 -3.27
N ALA A 386 -9.76 8.51 -3.90
CA ALA A 386 -10.78 7.78 -4.63
C ALA A 386 -11.96 7.38 -3.73
N ARG A 387 -11.69 6.96 -2.50
CA ARG A 387 -12.73 6.59 -1.54
C ARG A 387 -13.58 7.78 -1.12
N MET A 388 -12.96 8.93 -0.86
CA MET A 388 -13.68 10.14 -0.48
C MET A 388 -14.52 10.68 -1.64
N LEU A 389 -13.99 10.69 -2.86
CA LEU A 389 -14.75 11.08 -4.06
C LEU A 389 -15.94 10.13 -4.29
N HIS A 390 -15.75 8.82 -4.10
CA HIS A 390 -16.83 7.84 -4.20
C HIS A 390 -17.93 8.07 -3.15
N SER A 391 -17.55 8.28 -1.86
CA SER A 391 -18.49 8.55 -0.78
C SER A 391 -19.30 9.83 -1.05
N LEU A 392 -18.65 10.89 -1.50
CA LEU A 392 -19.30 12.16 -1.86
C LEU A 392 -20.17 12.05 -3.11
N ALA A 393 -19.82 11.19 -4.07
CA ALA A 393 -20.63 10.95 -5.26
C ALA A 393 -21.96 10.24 -4.92
N GLN A 394 -21.95 9.40 -3.90
CA GLN A 394 -23.15 8.70 -3.40
C GLN A 394 -24.02 9.57 -2.49
N ASP A 395 -23.48 10.65 -1.92
CA ASP A 395 -24.17 11.54 -0.98
C ASP A 395 -24.17 13.00 -1.46
N LEU A 396 -25.12 13.30 -2.36
CA LEU A 396 -25.24 14.64 -2.96
C LEU A 396 -25.54 15.75 -1.94
N PRO A 397 -26.33 15.56 -0.87
CA PRO A 397 -26.51 16.54 0.20
C PRO A 397 -25.19 16.92 0.86
N ARG A 398 -24.38 15.95 1.31
CA ARG A 398 -23.07 16.19 1.92
C ARG A 398 -22.08 16.80 0.94
N GLN A 399 -22.09 16.36 -0.32
CA GLN A 399 -21.25 16.95 -1.37
C GLN A 399 -21.60 18.44 -1.57
N ARG A 400 -22.90 18.81 -1.52
CA ARG A 400 -23.35 20.20 -1.64
C ARG A 400 -22.88 21.02 -0.44
N ARG A 401 -23.09 20.53 0.79
CA ARG A 401 -22.62 21.17 2.03
C ARG A 401 -21.12 21.45 1.99
N LEU A 402 -20.33 20.46 1.58
CA LEU A 402 -18.89 20.64 1.42
C LEU A 402 -18.58 21.74 0.40
N ARG A 403 -19.20 21.72 -0.77
CA ARG A 403 -18.98 22.75 -1.80
C ARG A 403 -19.34 24.16 -1.32
N GLU A 404 -20.38 24.32 -0.53
CA GLU A 404 -20.77 25.59 0.07
C GLU A 404 -19.68 26.11 1.02
N GLU A 405 -19.12 25.25 1.88
CA GLU A 405 -17.98 25.61 2.75
C GLU A 405 -16.76 26.04 1.92
N LEU A 406 -16.38 25.25 0.89
CA LEU A 406 -15.22 25.53 0.05
C LEU A 406 -15.38 26.85 -0.73
N ASN A 407 -16.57 27.09 -1.31
CA ASN A 407 -16.86 28.35 -1.99
C ASN A 407 -16.79 29.56 -1.06
N LYS A 408 -17.28 29.42 0.18
CA LYS A 408 -17.18 30.48 1.20
C LYS A 408 -15.73 30.75 1.56
N ALA A 409 -14.94 29.69 1.86
CA ALA A 409 -13.53 29.85 2.18
C ALA A 409 -12.74 30.52 1.04
N ARG A 410 -13.06 30.19 -0.22
CA ARG A 410 -12.46 30.83 -1.40
C ARG A 410 -12.86 32.31 -1.53
N ALA A 411 -14.13 32.66 -1.25
CA ALA A 411 -14.60 34.04 -1.32
C ALA A 411 -14.02 34.93 -0.20
N ASP A 412 -13.79 34.34 0.98
CA ASP A 412 -13.25 35.03 2.14
C ASP A 412 -11.71 35.25 2.03
N SER A 413 -11.04 34.60 1.08
CA SER A 413 -9.59 34.71 0.86
C SER A 413 -9.27 35.57 -0.36
N HIS A 414 -8.30 36.48 -0.24
CA HIS A 414 -7.78 37.25 -1.37
C HIS A 414 -6.70 36.49 -2.17
N ASP A 415 -6.06 35.53 -1.51
CA ASP A 415 -4.98 34.70 -2.05
C ASP A 415 -5.33 33.22 -1.99
N GLU A 416 -4.42 32.36 -2.42
CA GLU A 416 -4.55 30.94 -2.20
C GLU A 416 -4.61 30.59 -0.71
N LEU A 417 -5.49 29.64 -0.37
CA LEU A 417 -5.65 29.20 1.01
C LEU A 417 -4.37 28.54 1.51
N ASP A 418 -3.88 29.01 2.64
CA ASP A 418 -2.69 28.50 3.30
C ASP A 418 -2.93 27.10 3.93
N TYR A 419 -1.85 26.47 4.38
CA TYR A 419 -1.87 25.17 5.05
C TYR A 419 -2.88 25.13 6.19
N HIS A 420 -2.87 26.13 7.07
CA HIS A 420 -3.71 26.14 8.26
C HIS A 420 -5.19 26.21 7.87
N THR A 421 -5.54 27.14 6.99
CA THR A 421 -6.92 27.30 6.52
C THR A 421 -7.47 26.04 5.89
N VAL A 422 -6.74 25.43 4.94
CA VAL A 422 -7.20 24.19 4.26
C VAL A 422 -7.35 23.03 5.23
N THR A 423 -6.40 22.87 6.16
CA THR A 423 -6.42 21.73 7.08
C THR A 423 -7.45 21.84 8.19
N THR A 424 -7.96 23.06 8.46
CA THR A 424 -8.93 23.33 9.54
C THR A 424 -10.35 23.65 9.06
N LEU A 425 -10.65 23.59 7.77
CA LEU A 425 -12.02 23.71 7.25
C LEU A 425 -12.90 22.61 7.87
N PRO A 426 -13.94 22.98 8.66
CA PRO A 426 -14.59 22.05 9.56
C PRO A 426 -15.20 20.82 8.86
N PHE A 427 -15.93 21.03 7.76
CA PHE A 427 -16.61 19.91 7.09
C PHE A 427 -15.70 19.16 6.12
N LEU A 428 -14.72 19.82 5.51
CA LEU A 428 -13.65 19.16 4.75
C LEU A 428 -12.83 18.22 5.65
N ASP A 429 -12.43 18.70 6.83
CA ASP A 429 -11.70 17.91 7.81
C ASP A 429 -12.54 16.73 8.35
N ALA A 430 -13.84 16.98 8.60
CA ALA A 430 -14.78 15.94 9.01
C ALA A 430 -14.91 14.83 7.95
N CYS A 431 -15.07 15.19 6.68
CA CYS A 431 -15.12 14.23 5.58
C CYS A 431 -13.79 13.43 5.47
N TYR A 432 -12.65 14.10 5.60
CA TYR A 432 -11.33 13.48 5.60
C TYR A 432 -11.18 12.44 6.72
N ARG A 433 -11.47 12.84 7.97
CA ARG A 433 -11.37 11.96 9.14
C ARG A 433 -12.30 10.76 9.04
N GLU A 434 -13.55 10.98 8.66
CA GLU A 434 -14.55 9.92 8.57
C GLU A 434 -14.21 8.92 7.46
N THR A 435 -13.71 9.40 6.32
CA THR A 435 -13.27 8.52 5.23
C THR A 435 -12.11 7.64 5.68
N LEU A 436 -11.10 8.21 6.33
CA LEU A 436 -9.96 7.43 6.83
C LEU A 436 -10.33 6.52 7.99
N ARG A 437 -11.29 6.89 8.83
CA ARG A 437 -11.79 6.00 9.88
C ARG A 437 -12.39 4.72 9.27
N LEU A 438 -13.39 4.89 8.40
CA LEU A 438 -14.11 3.75 7.82
C LEU A 438 -13.31 2.97 6.79
N TYR A 439 -12.46 3.66 6.06
CA TYR A 439 -11.83 3.13 4.86
C TYR A 439 -10.33 3.42 4.88
N ALA A 440 -9.67 3.01 5.95
CA ALA A 440 -8.22 3.10 6.04
C ALA A 440 -7.58 2.39 4.83
N PRO A 441 -6.70 3.04 4.05
CA PRO A 441 -6.07 2.40 2.89
C PRO A 441 -5.44 1.05 3.23
N ALA A 442 -4.72 0.95 4.36
CA ALA A 442 -4.25 -0.32 4.93
C ALA A 442 -5.26 -0.81 5.98
N SER A 443 -5.93 -1.93 5.71
CA SER A 443 -6.99 -2.47 6.57
C SER A 443 -6.47 -3.18 7.81
N PHE A 444 -5.24 -3.69 7.75
CA PHE A 444 -4.53 -4.36 8.84
C PHE A 444 -3.01 -4.24 8.67
N GLN A 445 -2.29 -4.49 9.75
CA GLN A 445 -0.83 -4.56 9.77
C GLN A 445 -0.36 -5.73 10.63
N HIS A 446 0.94 -6.05 10.58
CA HIS A 446 1.48 -7.15 11.34
C HIS A 446 2.60 -6.67 12.27
N ARG A 447 2.74 -7.38 13.40
CA ARG A 447 3.89 -7.29 14.29
C ARG A 447 4.34 -8.70 14.68
N THR A 448 5.61 -8.85 15.01
CA THR A 448 6.14 -10.12 15.53
C THR A 448 6.76 -9.85 16.89
N ALA A 449 6.43 -10.66 17.88
CA ALA A 449 7.05 -10.62 19.19
C ALA A 449 8.49 -11.19 19.11
N THR A 450 9.49 -10.46 19.59
CA THR A 450 10.89 -10.88 19.59
C THR A 450 11.26 -11.74 20.81
N GLU A 451 10.42 -11.72 21.84
CA GLU A 451 10.52 -12.52 23.06
C GLU A 451 9.12 -12.88 23.57
N GLU A 452 9.04 -13.77 24.55
CA GLU A 452 7.76 -14.08 25.21
C GLU A 452 7.33 -12.92 26.08
N ILE A 453 6.05 -12.59 26.04
CA ILE A 453 5.45 -11.48 26.79
C ILE A 453 4.00 -11.78 27.14
N ILE A 454 3.52 -11.22 28.25
CA ILE A 454 2.12 -11.22 28.63
C ILE A 454 1.57 -9.80 28.44
N ILE A 455 0.55 -9.64 27.62
CA ILE A 455 -0.12 -8.35 27.38
C ILE A 455 -1.51 -8.31 28.01
N PRO A 456 -1.87 -7.22 28.73
CA PRO A 456 -3.19 -7.11 29.33
C PRO A 456 -4.24 -6.83 28.25
N LEU A 457 -5.41 -7.43 28.42
CA LEU A 457 -6.60 -7.19 27.61
C LEU A 457 -7.49 -6.12 28.27
N GLY A 458 -8.15 -5.31 27.46
CA GLY A 458 -9.22 -4.40 27.92
C GLY A 458 -10.49 -5.15 28.25
N GLU A 459 -10.80 -6.16 27.45
CA GLU A 459 -11.95 -7.04 27.64
C GLU A 459 -11.51 -8.49 27.86
N PRO A 460 -12.24 -9.27 28.71
CA PRO A 460 -11.91 -10.67 28.91
C PRO A 460 -12.22 -11.50 27.66
N VAL A 461 -11.38 -12.49 27.38
CA VAL A 461 -11.55 -13.41 26.26
C VAL A 461 -11.86 -14.81 26.79
N THR A 462 -12.92 -15.44 26.27
CA THR A 462 -13.26 -16.83 26.56
C THR A 462 -12.52 -17.74 25.59
N LEU A 463 -11.69 -18.62 26.13
CA LEU A 463 -10.92 -19.60 25.38
C LEU A 463 -11.78 -20.78 24.92
N ASN A 464 -11.31 -21.57 23.96
CA ASN A 464 -12.02 -22.76 23.47
C ASN A 464 -12.22 -23.85 24.54
N ASN A 465 -11.44 -23.82 25.64
CA ASN A 465 -11.62 -24.71 26.79
C ASN A 465 -12.59 -24.17 27.85
N GLY A 466 -13.22 -23.01 27.61
CA GLY A 466 -14.16 -22.34 28.52
C GLY A 466 -13.49 -21.45 29.59
N GLU A 467 -12.20 -21.41 29.67
CA GLU A 467 -11.45 -20.50 30.56
C GLU A 467 -11.60 -19.05 30.08
N VAL A 468 -11.70 -18.10 31.02
CA VAL A 468 -11.76 -16.66 30.74
C VAL A 468 -10.47 -16.00 31.16
N ILE A 469 -9.77 -15.40 30.21
CA ILE A 469 -8.51 -14.72 30.46
C ILE A 469 -8.64 -13.19 30.34
N ARG A 470 -7.84 -12.45 31.10
CA ARG A 470 -7.67 -10.99 31.02
C ARG A 470 -6.25 -10.57 30.62
N GLU A 471 -5.39 -11.54 30.49
CA GLU A 471 -3.99 -11.38 30.07
C GLU A 471 -3.71 -12.39 28.97
N LEU A 472 -3.13 -11.92 27.88
CA LEU A 472 -2.83 -12.71 26.69
C LEU A 472 -1.35 -13.06 26.68
N PRO A 473 -0.95 -14.32 26.91
CA PRO A 473 0.42 -14.75 26.75
C PRO A 473 0.75 -14.88 25.25
N VAL A 474 1.82 -14.22 24.84
CA VAL A 474 2.31 -14.17 23.46
C VAL A 474 3.66 -14.86 23.38
N ASN A 475 3.77 -15.81 22.48
CA ASN A 475 5.00 -16.60 22.28
C ASN A 475 6.06 -15.77 21.53
N LYS A 476 7.33 -16.09 21.75
CA LYS A 476 8.42 -15.59 20.91
C LYS A 476 8.19 -15.97 19.45
N ASN A 477 8.43 -15.04 18.53
CA ASN A 477 8.16 -15.11 17.10
C ASN A 477 6.66 -15.22 16.74
N GLN A 478 5.75 -15.05 17.69
CA GLN A 478 4.31 -14.99 17.44
C GLN A 478 3.99 -13.76 16.59
N THR A 479 3.29 -13.96 15.49
CA THR A 479 2.76 -12.86 14.67
C THR A 479 1.43 -12.38 15.23
N ILE A 480 1.29 -11.07 15.34
CA ILE A 480 0.06 -10.36 15.70
C ILE A 480 -0.44 -9.62 14.46
N VAL A 481 -1.69 -9.86 14.09
CA VAL A 481 -2.42 -9.08 13.09
C VAL A 481 -3.12 -7.93 13.80
N VAL A 482 -2.70 -6.71 13.56
CA VAL A 482 -3.32 -5.48 14.06
C VAL A 482 -4.52 -5.16 13.18
N GLY A 483 -5.73 -5.34 13.70
CA GLY A 483 -6.97 -5.12 12.98
C GLY A 483 -7.36 -3.64 12.93
N ILE A 484 -6.82 -2.88 11.98
CA ILE A 484 -7.05 -1.43 11.86
C ILE A 484 -8.53 -1.12 11.66
N GLU A 485 -9.14 -1.74 10.64
CA GLU A 485 -10.58 -1.53 10.39
C GLU A 485 -11.47 -2.07 11.51
N ALA A 486 -11.05 -3.15 12.17
CA ALA A 486 -11.81 -3.70 13.29
C ALA A 486 -11.93 -2.69 14.46
N VAL A 487 -10.84 -1.97 14.79
CA VAL A 487 -10.86 -0.88 15.77
C VAL A 487 -11.63 0.33 15.26
N ASN A 488 -11.38 0.74 14.02
CA ASN A 488 -11.97 1.94 13.45
C ASN A 488 -13.48 1.82 13.20
N ARG A 489 -14.03 0.61 13.22
CA ARG A 489 -15.46 0.30 13.02
C ARG A 489 -16.09 -0.40 14.21
N ASP A 490 -15.42 -0.45 15.35
CA ASP A 490 -15.94 -1.08 16.56
C ASP A 490 -17.17 -0.31 17.07
N PRO A 491 -18.36 -0.93 17.13
CA PRO A 491 -19.57 -0.26 17.61
C PRO A 491 -19.51 0.10 19.10
N ASP A 492 -18.68 -0.58 19.90
CA ASP A 492 -18.49 -0.22 21.32
C ASP A 492 -17.71 1.10 21.45
N ILE A 493 -16.90 1.44 20.45
CA ILE A 493 -16.14 2.70 20.38
C ILE A 493 -16.98 3.78 19.67
N TRP A 494 -17.46 3.49 18.45
CA TRP A 494 -18.00 4.48 17.53
C TRP A 494 -19.54 4.57 17.54
N GLY A 495 -20.21 3.71 18.31
CA GLY A 495 -21.68 3.67 18.40
C GLY A 495 -22.34 2.78 17.33
N PRO A 496 -23.67 2.69 17.35
CA PRO A 496 -24.42 1.75 16.50
C PRO A 496 -24.35 2.08 14.98
N ASP A 497 -23.90 3.25 14.64
CA ASP A 497 -23.66 3.71 13.25
C ASP A 497 -22.17 3.66 12.86
N ALA A 498 -21.37 2.87 13.57
CA ALA A 498 -19.94 2.71 13.35
C ALA A 498 -19.57 2.34 11.90
N ASP A 499 -20.42 1.61 11.20
CA ASP A 499 -20.26 1.20 9.81
C ASP A 499 -20.78 2.24 8.78
N LYS A 500 -21.35 3.38 9.23
CA LYS A 500 -21.88 4.42 8.34
C LYS A 500 -20.90 5.56 8.17
N TRP A 501 -20.82 6.06 6.94
CA TRP A 501 -20.03 7.26 6.65
C TRP A 501 -20.80 8.52 7.06
N THR A 502 -20.49 9.05 8.24
CA THR A 502 -21.18 10.17 8.89
C THR A 502 -20.17 11.24 9.32
N PRO A 503 -19.74 12.13 8.40
CA PRO A 503 -18.80 13.21 8.72
C PRO A 503 -19.24 14.12 9.86
N GLU A 504 -20.56 14.26 10.06
CA GLU A 504 -21.16 15.11 11.09
C GLU A 504 -20.67 14.78 12.48
N ARG A 505 -20.32 13.50 12.77
CA ARG A 505 -19.78 13.11 14.09
C ARG A 505 -18.54 13.90 14.52
N TRP A 506 -17.77 14.39 13.55
CA TRP A 506 -16.55 15.17 13.82
C TRP A 506 -16.84 16.66 14.04
N VAL A 507 -17.99 17.15 13.59
CA VAL A 507 -18.46 18.53 13.76
C VAL A 507 -19.33 18.65 15.02
N ASP A 508 -20.22 17.69 15.22
CA ASP A 508 -21.23 17.72 16.31
C ASP A 508 -20.67 17.19 17.64
N GLY A 509 -19.50 16.56 17.62
CA GLY A 509 -18.82 15.98 18.78
C GLY A 509 -18.84 14.46 18.79
N LEU A 510 -17.71 13.88 19.19
CA LEU A 510 -17.52 12.44 19.26
C LEU A 510 -18.23 11.84 20.48
N PRO A 511 -18.73 10.60 20.40
CA PRO A 511 -19.20 9.85 21.56
C PRO A 511 -18.14 9.77 22.67
N GLN A 512 -18.55 9.78 23.94
CA GLN A 512 -17.62 9.65 25.07
C GLN A 512 -16.83 8.33 25.00
N SER A 513 -17.43 7.26 24.50
CA SER A 513 -16.77 5.97 24.27
C SER A 513 -15.52 6.05 23.41
N VAL A 514 -15.43 6.98 22.46
CA VAL A 514 -14.23 7.20 21.63
C VAL A 514 -13.06 7.72 22.48
N ASN A 515 -13.33 8.63 23.42
CA ASN A 515 -12.30 9.15 24.32
C ASN A 515 -11.88 8.08 25.35
N ASP A 516 -12.85 7.32 25.86
CA ASP A 516 -12.62 6.27 26.87
C ASP A 516 -11.83 5.09 26.31
N ALA A 517 -12.04 4.77 25.02
CA ALA A 517 -11.36 3.67 24.35
C ALA A 517 -9.84 3.84 24.21
N SER A 518 -9.33 5.08 24.32
CA SER A 518 -7.89 5.38 24.30
C SER A 518 -7.15 4.67 23.14
N VAL A 519 -7.72 4.74 21.92
CA VAL A 519 -7.14 4.10 20.73
C VAL A 519 -5.69 4.54 20.54
N PRO A 520 -4.71 3.63 20.43
CA PRO A 520 -3.28 3.98 20.40
C PRO A 520 -2.80 4.47 19.03
N GLY A 521 -3.63 5.25 18.33
CA GLY A 521 -3.34 5.80 17.01
C GLY A 521 -2.76 7.21 17.07
N ALA A 522 -1.95 7.54 16.08
CA ALA A 522 -1.36 8.87 15.93
C ALA A 522 -2.36 9.92 15.40
N PHE A 523 -3.53 9.51 14.95
CA PHE A 523 -4.49 10.36 14.26
C PHE A 523 -5.94 10.10 14.71
N SER A 524 -6.55 11.13 15.29
CA SER A 524 -8.02 11.23 15.45
C SER A 524 -8.70 9.99 16.05
N HIS A 525 -8.16 9.42 17.11
CA HIS A 525 -8.69 8.20 17.77
C HIS A 525 -8.87 7.00 16.82
N THR A 526 -8.09 6.94 15.71
CA THR A 526 -8.12 5.86 14.73
C THR A 526 -6.75 5.23 14.55
N LEU A 527 -6.68 4.03 13.99
CA LEU A 527 -5.42 3.35 13.63
C LEU A 527 -5.01 3.59 12.16
N SER A 528 -5.66 4.50 11.43
CA SER A 528 -5.45 4.70 9.99
C SER A 528 -4.03 5.10 9.62
N PHE A 529 -3.30 5.74 10.53
CA PHE A 529 -1.88 6.06 10.43
C PHE A 529 -1.03 5.30 11.46
N LEU A 530 -1.58 4.24 12.06
CA LEU A 530 -0.98 3.52 13.17
C LEU A 530 -0.59 4.41 14.35
N GLY A 531 0.13 3.85 15.31
CA GLY A 531 0.67 4.52 16.49
C GLY A 531 2.11 4.14 16.78
N GLY A 532 2.73 4.82 17.74
CA GLY A 532 4.07 4.52 18.23
C GLY A 532 5.19 4.81 17.23
N ASN A 533 6.31 4.13 17.40
CA ASN A 533 7.56 4.37 16.65
C ASN A 533 7.46 4.07 15.16
N ARG A 534 6.48 3.28 14.74
CA ARG A 534 6.20 2.89 13.35
C ARG A 534 4.95 3.57 12.78
N SER A 535 4.45 4.63 13.43
CA SER A 535 3.37 5.45 12.87
C SER A 535 3.78 6.08 11.54
N CYS A 536 2.80 6.36 10.70
CA CYS A 536 3.02 6.97 9.39
C CYS A 536 3.76 8.31 9.50
N ILE A 537 4.90 8.43 8.83
CA ILE A 537 5.67 9.67 8.80
C ILE A 537 5.04 10.71 7.89
N GLY A 538 4.37 10.25 6.81
CA GLY A 538 3.76 11.09 5.78
C GLY A 538 2.35 11.61 6.09
N MET A 539 1.85 11.45 7.31
CA MET A 539 0.47 11.80 7.68
C MET A 539 0.07 13.22 7.27
N LYS A 540 0.89 14.22 7.58
CA LYS A 540 0.60 15.63 7.25
C LYS A 540 0.77 15.95 5.76
N PHE A 541 1.68 15.24 5.09
CA PHE A 541 1.86 15.33 3.65
C PHE A 541 0.60 14.80 2.94
N ALA A 542 0.15 13.61 3.29
CA ALA A 542 -1.08 13.03 2.74
C ALA A 542 -2.31 13.89 3.03
N GLU A 543 -2.39 14.52 4.22
CA GLU A 543 -3.49 15.38 4.59
C GLU A 543 -3.60 16.61 3.68
N ILE A 544 -2.52 17.37 3.50
CA ILE A 544 -2.57 18.60 2.68
C ILE A 544 -2.74 18.26 1.19
N GLU A 545 -2.07 17.22 0.69
CA GLU A 545 -2.22 16.75 -0.68
C GLU A 545 -3.68 16.37 -0.98
N LEU A 546 -4.27 15.51 -0.15
CA LEU A 546 -5.64 15.05 -0.32
C LEU A 546 -6.64 16.18 -0.23
N LYS A 547 -6.51 17.06 0.78
CA LYS A 547 -7.46 18.16 0.99
C LYS A 547 -7.42 19.20 -0.14
N THR A 548 -6.25 19.54 -0.69
CA THR A 548 -6.14 20.49 -1.82
C THR A 548 -6.72 19.92 -3.11
N ILE A 549 -6.45 18.64 -3.42
CA ILE A 549 -7.01 17.95 -4.60
C ILE A 549 -8.53 17.87 -4.49
N LEU A 550 -9.06 17.47 -3.34
CA LEU A 550 -10.51 17.40 -3.10
C LEU A 550 -11.16 18.78 -3.18
N PHE A 551 -10.51 19.80 -2.62
CA PHE A 551 -10.98 21.17 -2.70
C PHE A 551 -11.19 21.57 -4.16
N ALA A 552 -10.17 21.43 -5.01
CA ALA A 552 -10.24 21.80 -6.40
C ALA A 552 -11.31 21.00 -7.20
N ILE A 553 -11.45 19.70 -6.90
CA ILE A 553 -12.45 18.87 -7.56
C ILE A 553 -13.87 19.26 -7.11
N ILE A 554 -14.15 19.35 -5.81
CA ILE A 554 -15.52 19.55 -5.30
C ILE A 554 -16.00 21.00 -5.53
N GLU A 555 -15.09 21.98 -5.51
CA GLU A 555 -15.42 23.36 -5.87
C GLU A 555 -15.93 23.47 -7.31
N ASN A 556 -15.30 22.78 -8.27
CA ASN A 556 -15.50 22.97 -9.69
C ASN A 556 -16.42 21.94 -10.34
N PHE A 557 -16.61 20.76 -9.73
CA PHE A 557 -17.37 19.66 -10.31
C PHE A 557 -18.41 19.10 -9.36
N LYS A 558 -19.52 18.62 -9.94
CA LYS A 558 -20.49 17.76 -9.28
C LYS A 558 -20.19 16.30 -9.68
N LEU A 559 -20.08 15.44 -8.69
CA LEU A 559 -19.86 14.01 -8.86
C LEU A 559 -21.17 13.25 -8.62
N ALA A 560 -21.38 12.17 -9.40
CA ALA A 560 -22.47 11.22 -9.20
C ALA A 560 -22.02 9.84 -9.67
N PRO A 561 -22.67 8.74 -9.24
CA PRO A 561 -22.42 7.42 -9.82
C PRO A 561 -22.61 7.43 -11.33
N ALA A 562 -21.79 6.66 -12.05
CA ALA A 562 -21.94 6.53 -13.48
C ALA A 562 -23.20 5.69 -13.81
N PRO A 563 -24.04 6.10 -14.79
CA PRO A 563 -25.22 5.34 -15.16
C PRO A 563 -24.89 3.89 -15.55
N GLY A 564 -25.58 2.93 -14.94
CA GLY A 564 -25.34 1.50 -15.12
C GLY A 564 -24.10 0.93 -14.42
N GLN A 565 -23.41 1.74 -13.63
CA GLN A 565 -22.22 1.37 -12.83
C GLN A 565 -22.31 2.00 -11.44
N GLU A 566 -23.50 2.02 -10.86
CA GLU A 566 -23.77 2.64 -9.55
C GLU A 566 -23.14 1.87 -8.40
N GLU A 567 -22.97 0.56 -8.56
CA GLU A 567 -22.31 -0.30 -7.58
C GLU A 567 -20.82 -0.41 -7.87
N ILE A 568 -19.99 -0.03 -6.90
CA ILE A 568 -18.53 -0.22 -6.93
C ILE A 568 -18.16 -1.15 -5.77
N LYS A 569 -17.47 -2.22 -6.09
CA LYS A 569 -16.90 -3.14 -5.09
C LYS A 569 -15.52 -2.64 -4.69
N TRP A 570 -15.26 -2.62 -3.39
CA TRP A 570 -13.91 -2.35 -2.89
C TRP A 570 -13.27 -3.66 -2.49
N ARG A 571 -12.06 -3.86 -2.93
CA ARG A 571 -11.31 -5.09 -2.73
C ARG A 571 -10.02 -4.83 -1.97
N LEU A 572 -9.49 -5.89 -1.39
CA LEU A 572 -8.23 -5.88 -0.69
C LEU A 572 -7.08 -6.08 -1.70
N SER A 573 -6.11 -5.19 -1.64
CA SER A 573 -4.80 -5.38 -2.23
C SER A 573 -3.76 -4.91 -1.22
N LEU A 574 -2.63 -4.34 -1.62
CA LEU A 574 -1.74 -3.68 -0.65
C LEU A 574 -2.48 -2.56 0.11
N VAL A 575 -3.34 -1.87 -0.61
CA VAL A 575 -4.33 -0.91 -0.12
C VAL A 575 -5.71 -1.27 -0.65
N GLN A 576 -6.77 -0.68 -0.11
CA GLN A 576 -8.11 -0.84 -0.65
C GLN A 576 -8.22 -0.22 -2.06
N THR A 577 -8.76 -0.96 -3.02
CA THR A 577 -8.92 -0.49 -4.39
C THR A 577 -10.33 -0.76 -4.93
N PRO A 578 -10.89 0.13 -5.78
CA PRO A 578 -12.20 -0.06 -6.38
C PRO A 578 -12.16 -1.05 -7.54
N ALA A 579 -13.25 -1.78 -7.74
CA ALA A 579 -13.46 -2.64 -8.89
C ALA A 579 -14.94 -2.61 -9.33
N LEU A 580 -15.17 -2.81 -10.59
CA LEU A 580 -16.53 -3.03 -11.11
C LEU A 580 -17.04 -4.42 -10.71
N PRO A 581 -18.36 -4.59 -10.45
CA PRO A 581 -18.95 -5.88 -10.15
C PRO A 581 -18.61 -6.92 -11.22
N GLY A 582 -18.18 -8.10 -10.77
CA GLY A 582 -17.73 -9.20 -11.65
C GLY A 582 -16.30 -9.06 -12.19
N ARG A 583 -15.61 -7.94 -11.90
CA ARG A 583 -14.22 -7.69 -12.31
C ARG A 583 -13.25 -7.59 -11.14
N GLU A 584 -13.65 -8.03 -9.96
CA GLU A 584 -12.86 -7.94 -8.71
C GLU A 584 -11.55 -8.73 -8.76
N HIS A 585 -11.43 -9.67 -9.69
CA HIS A 585 -10.22 -10.48 -9.92
C HIS A 585 -9.22 -9.84 -10.89
N ILE A 586 -9.60 -8.74 -11.56
CA ILE A 586 -8.73 -8.02 -12.51
C ILE A 586 -7.82 -7.08 -11.74
N ASP A 587 -6.53 -7.11 -12.05
CA ASP A 587 -5.53 -6.31 -11.34
C ASP A 587 -5.65 -4.79 -11.56
N GLU A 588 -6.46 -4.33 -12.52
CA GLU A 588 -6.69 -2.91 -12.82
C GLU A 588 -7.91 -2.37 -12.05
N PRO A 589 -7.72 -1.50 -11.04
CA PRO A 589 -8.83 -0.83 -10.37
C PRO A 589 -9.52 0.17 -11.27
N GLN A 590 -10.84 0.35 -11.06
CA GLN A 590 -11.65 1.28 -11.84
C GLN A 590 -12.70 1.95 -10.95
N LEU A 591 -12.84 3.27 -11.05
CA LEU A 591 -13.85 4.07 -10.35
C LEU A 591 -14.53 5.03 -11.35
N PRO A 592 -15.39 4.54 -12.22
CA PRO A 592 -16.14 5.41 -13.15
C PRO A 592 -17.18 6.22 -12.38
N LEU A 593 -17.04 7.54 -12.43
CA LEU A 593 -18.02 8.47 -11.89
C LEU A 593 -18.42 9.48 -12.97
N LYS A 594 -19.69 9.91 -12.94
CA LYS A 594 -20.17 11.02 -13.75
C LYS A 594 -19.68 12.31 -13.13
N VAL A 595 -18.88 13.05 -13.90
CA VAL A 595 -18.31 14.35 -13.53
C VAL A 595 -19.01 15.43 -14.33
N THR A 596 -19.67 16.37 -13.65
CA THR A 596 -20.39 17.48 -14.27
C THR A 596 -19.71 18.79 -13.90
N MET A 597 -19.35 19.60 -14.89
CA MET A 597 -18.75 20.92 -14.70
C MET A 597 -19.74 21.87 -14.05
N MET A 598 -19.37 22.53 -12.98
CA MET A 598 -20.17 23.54 -12.27
C MET A 598 -19.72 24.96 -12.58
N LYS A 599 -18.43 25.13 -12.80
CA LYS A 599 -17.81 26.40 -13.22
C LYS A 599 -16.74 26.07 -14.26
N TYR A 600 -16.67 26.89 -15.32
CA TYR A 600 -15.50 26.88 -16.20
C TYR A 600 -14.47 27.87 -15.65
N THR A 601 -13.26 27.41 -15.45
CA THR A 601 -12.12 28.24 -15.05
C THR A 601 -11.09 28.15 -16.18
N LYS A 602 -10.67 29.29 -16.71
CA LYS A 602 -9.65 29.31 -17.76
C LYS A 602 -8.38 28.62 -17.22
N PRO A 603 -7.77 27.69 -17.99
CA PRO A 603 -6.54 27.00 -17.57
C PRO A 603 -5.43 28.00 -17.22
N THR A 604 -4.70 27.75 -16.17
CA THR A 604 -3.59 28.57 -15.70
C THR A 604 -2.28 28.24 -16.41
#